data_1696d107b53306d916f7ae384fa4c24c
#
_entry.id   1696d107b53306d916f7ae384fa4c24c
#
_cell.length_a   1.000
_cell.length_b   1.000
_cell.length_c   1.000
_cell.angle_alpha   90.00
_cell.angle_beta   90.00
_cell.angle_gamma   90.00
#
_symmetry.space_group_name_H-M   'P 1'
#
loop_
_entity.id
_entity.type
_entity.pdbx_description
1 polymer ?
#
loop_
_entity_poly.entity_id
_entity_poly.type
_entity_poly.pdbx_seq_one_letter_code
_entity_poly.pdbx_strand_id
1 'polypeptide(L)'
;MIDYNIFATGSKGNAVVIDQKILIDCGVSFKALSKVYRALKLVLLTHIHSDHFQPTTLRLLAENRPTLRFACCAWLCKPLVDAGVPVSQIDVLEPGHMYGYGICNVRPDMVKHNVPNCAWKVWLPSGKLFYCTDMNNLNGITAPNYDLYMVEANYDDAEIQAKIAEKKLNGEYIYELGVLHNHMSLAKINDWLYANMGQNSAYIYMHCHQDKEDAT
;
A
#
# COMPACT_ATOMS: atom_id res chain seq x y z
N MET A 1 -20.23 -5.52 2.32
CA MET A 1 -18.89 -5.83 2.84
C MET A 1 -17.93 -5.77 1.66
N ILE A 2 -16.79 -5.13 1.82
CA ILE A 2 -15.75 -5.04 0.78
C ILE A 2 -15.11 -6.41 0.61
N ASP A 3 -15.08 -6.94 -0.62
CA ASP A 3 -14.35 -8.16 -0.97
C ASP A 3 -12.87 -7.82 -1.21
N TYR A 4 -11.95 -8.59 -0.64
CA TYR A 4 -10.52 -8.35 -0.83
C TYR A 4 -9.73 -9.66 -0.88
N ASN A 5 -8.61 -9.61 -1.61
CA ASN A 5 -7.64 -10.69 -1.66
C ASN A 5 -6.22 -10.11 -1.55
N ILE A 6 -5.52 -10.47 -0.48
CA ILE A 6 -4.13 -10.07 -0.24
C ILE A 6 -3.22 -11.11 -0.90
N PHE A 7 -2.55 -10.73 -1.98
CA PHE A 7 -1.58 -11.57 -2.69
C PHE A 7 -0.21 -11.55 -2.01
N ALA A 8 0.14 -10.40 -1.45
CA ALA A 8 1.35 -10.21 -0.67
C ALA A 8 1.21 -8.96 0.21
N THR A 9 1.90 -8.94 1.35
CA THR A 9 2.08 -7.78 2.22
C THR A 9 3.42 -7.91 2.95
N GLY A 10 4.19 -6.81 3.02
CA GLY A 10 5.52 -6.73 3.63
C GLY A 10 6.66 -6.56 2.63
N SER A 11 7.89 -6.58 3.11
CA SER A 11 9.12 -6.27 2.35
C SER A 11 9.41 -7.19 1.14
N LYS A 12 8.68 -8.29 1.00
CA LYS A 12 8.80 -9.21 -0.15
C LYS A 12 7.81 -8.92 -1.27
N GLY A 13 6.86 -8.03 -1.03
CA GLY A 13 5.87 -7.61 -2.01
C GLY A 13 4.58 -7.14 -1.35
N ASN A 14 3.91 -6.19 -2.00
CA ASN A 14 2.60 -5.68 -1.61
C ASN A 14 1.71 -5.68 -2.84
N ALA A 15 0.57 -6.36 -2.74
CA ALA A 15 -0.44 -6.42 -3.78
C ALA A 15 -1.78 -6.86 -3.17
N VAL A 16 -2.79 -6.02 -3.27
CA VAL A 16 -4.14 -6.30 -2.78
C VAL A 16 -5.15 -6.06 -3.88
N VAL A 17 -6.02 -7.03 -4.11
CA VAL A 17 -7.14 -6.88 -5.06
C VAL A 17 -8.42 -6.63 -4.30
N ILE A 18 -9.12 -5.55 -4.65
CA ILE A 18 -10.37 -5.11 -4.03
C ILE A 18 -11.51 -5.30 -5.03
N ASP A 19 -12.63 -5.87 -4.55
CA ASP A 19 -13.85 -6.14 -5.33
C ASP A 19 -13.55 -6.78 -6.69
N GLN A 20 -12.47 -7.61 -6.77
CA GLN A 20 -11.96 -8.30 -7.95
C GLN A 20 -11.57 -7.37 -9.14
N LYS A 21 -11.60 -6.06 -8.96
CA LYS A 21 -11.45 -5.07 -10.05
C LYS A 21 -10.34 -4.07 -9.84
N ILE A 22 -9.91 -3.83 -8.61
CA ILE A 22 -8.92 -2.81 -8.26
C ILE A 22 -7.72 -3.50 -7.65
N LEU A 23 -6.54 -3.33 -8.25
CA LEU A 23 -5.27 -3.75 -7.65
C LEU A 23 -4.66 -2.53 -6.96
N ILE A 24 -4.33 -2.66 -5.69
CA ILE A 24 -3.55 -1.66 -4.95
C ILE A 24 -2.15 -2.21 -4.75
N ASP A 25 -1.17 -1.47 -5.26
CA ASP A 25 0.22 -1.84 -5.44
C ASP A 25 0.45 -3.10 -6.30
N CYS A 26 1.65 -3.21 -6.85
CA CYS A 26 2.01 -4.28 -7.76
C CYS A 26 3.44 -4.79 -7.45
N GLY A 27 3.68 -5.20 -6.20
CA GLY A 27 4.96 -5.74 -5.73
C GLY A 27 5.13 -7.24 -5.95
N VAL A 28 4.34 -7.85 -6.84
CA VAL A 28 4.33 -9.29 -7.09
C VAL A 28 4.57 -9.62 -8.56
N SER A 29 4.91 -10.88 -8.86
CA SER A 29 5.06 -11.34 -10.23
C SER A 29 3.71 -11.40 -10.97
N PHE A 30 3.74 -11.25 -12.30
CA PHE A 30 2.54 -11.39 -13.13
C PHE A 30 1.88 -12.78 -12.98
N LYS A 31 2.68 -13.82 -12.74
CA LYS A 31 2.18 -15.18 -12.46
C LYS A 31 1.29 -15.23 -11.22
N ALA A 32 1.63 -14.47 -10.17
CA ALA A 32 0.82 -14.40 -8.96
C ALA A 32 -0.60 -13.85 -9.25
N LEU A 33 -0.71 -12.90 -10.19
CA LEU A 33 -1.97 -12.27 -10.59
C LEU A 33 -2.73 -13.03 -11.69
N SER A 34 -2.23 -14.19 -12.15
CA SER A 34 -2.74 -14.92 -13.32
C SER A 34 -4.24 -15.24 -13.28
N LYS A 35 -4.79 -15.47 -12.09
CA LYS A 35 -6.21 -15.79 -11.89
C LYS A 35 -7.13 -14.57 -11.87
N VAL A 36 -6.58 -13.36 -11.63
CA VAL A 36 -7.39 -12.15 -11.38
C VAL A 36 -7.17 -11.04 -12.40
N TYR A 37 -6.00 -10.96 -13.07
CA TYR A 37 -5.63 -9.83 -13.91
C TYR A 37 -6.68 -9.49 -14.99
N ARG A 38 -7.40 -10.51 -15.49
CA ARG A 38 -8.43 -10.32 -16.54
C ARG A 38 -9.63 -9.49 -16.08
N ALA A 39 -9.95 -9.53 -14.78
CA ALA A 39 -11.07 -8.79 -14.19
C ALA A 39 -10.67 -7.36 -13.79
N LEU A 40 -9.36 -7.08 -13.63
CA LEU A 40 -8.88 -5.77 -13.21
C LEU A 40 -9.33 -4.65 -14.16
N LYS A 41 -9.71 -3.53 -13.59
CA LYS A 41 -10.09 -2.29 -14.26
C LYS A 41 -9.20 -1.12 -13.90
N LEU A 42 -8.60 -1.17 -12.71
CA LEU A 42 -7.81 -0.08 -12.13
C LEU A 42 -6.65 -0.65 -11.32
N VAL A 43 -5.48 -0.03 -11.46
CA VAL A 43 -4.32 -0.22 -10.59
C VAL A 43 -4.06 1.09 -9.88
N LEU A 44 -3.99 1.07 -8.56
CA LEU A 44 -3.63 2.20 -7.70
C LEU A 44 -2.22 1.98 -7.17
N LEU A 45 -1.31 2.89 -7.45
CA LEU A 45 0.10 2.76 -7.03
C LEU A 45 0.44 3.84 -6.00
N THR A 46 1.15 3.45 -4.95
CA THR A 46 1.52 4.31 -3.83
C THR A 46 2.88 4.97 -4.06
N HIS A 47 3.94 4.18 -4.23
CA HIS A 47 5.32 4.66 -4.34
C HIS A 47 6.23 3.69 -5.13
N ILE A 48 7.52 4.04 -5.26
CA ILE A 48 8.45 3.42 -6.22
C ILE A 48 9.20 2.19 -5.69
N HIS A 49 9.13 1.86 -4.41
CA HIS A 49 9.90 0.72 -3.89
C HIS A 49 9.52 -0.59 -4.60
N SER A 50 10.50 -1.48 -4.75
CA SER A 50 10.38 -2.69 -5.56
C SER A 50 9.33 -3.68 -5.05
N ASP A 51 9.02 -3.64 -3.77
CA ASP A 51 7.96 -4.43 -3.14
C ASP A 51 6.55 -3.83 -3.33
N HIS A 52 6.44 -2.66 -3.98
CA HIS A 52 5.17 -2.01 -4.41
C HIS A 52 5.09 -1.82 -5.92
N PHE A 53 6.23 -1.79 -6.60
CA PHE A 53 6.32 -1.43 -8.01
C PHE A 53 7.22 -2.42 -8.77
N GLN A 54 6.63 -3.44 -9.40
CA GLN A 54 7.33 -4.41 -10.24
C GLN A 54 7.19 -4.03 -11.72
N PRO A 55 8.22 -3.43 -12.35
CA PRO A 55 8.14 -2.90 -13.72
C PRO A 55 7.68 -3.95 -14.74
N THR A 56 8.22 -5.16 -14.67
CA THR A 56 7.85 -6.25 -15.58
C THR A 56 6.38 -6.64 -15.46
N THR A 57 5.86 -6.71 -14.22
CA THR A 57 4.45 -7.07 -13.99
C THR A 57 3.51 -5.96 -14.48
N LEU A 58 3.85 -4.70 -14.21
CA LEU A 58 3.07 -3.54 -14.68
C LEU A 58 3.01 -3.48 -16.20
N ARG A 59 4.14 -3.70 -16.90
CA ARG A 59 4.19 -3.80 -18.36
C ARG A 59 3.30 -4.92 -18.88
N LEU A 60 3.42 -6.13 -18.32
CA LEU A 60 2.62 -7.28 -18.76
C LEU A 60 1.12 -7.07 -18.51
N LEU A 61 0.74 -6.41 -17.41
CA LEU A 61 -0.66 -6.01 -17.16
C LEU A 61 -1.15 -5.06 -18.26
N ALA A 62 -0.37 -4.03 -18.60
CA ALA A 62 -0.73 -3.05 -19.64
C ALA A 62 -0.88 -3.70 -21.02
N GLU A 63 0.07 -4.56 -21.41
CA GLU A 63 0.06 -5.29 -22.68
C GLU A 63 -1.14 -6.23 -22.81
N ASN A 64 -1.46 -6.99 -21.74
CA ASN A 64 -2.55 -7.95 -21.74
C ASN A 64 -3.93 -7.31 -21.49
N ARG A 65 -3.98 -6.06 -21.03
CA ARG A 65 -5.20 -5.34 -20.66
C ARG A 65 -5.17 -3.89 -21.18
N PRO A 66 -5.39 -3.66 -22.49
CA PRO A 66 -5.31 -2.31 -23.08
C PRO A 66 -6.30 -1.28 -22.49
N THR A 67 -7.35 -1.73 -21.82
CA THR A 67 -8.34 -0.86 -21.15
C THR A 67 -8.09 -0.68 -19.64
N LEU A 68 -7.05 -1.31 -19.08
CA LEU A 68 -6.67 -1.16 -17.69
C LEU A 68 -6.11 0.24 -17.46
N ARG A 69 -6.54 0.90 -16.38
CA ARG A 69 -6.04 2.21 -15.99
C ARG A 69 -5.02 2.07 -14.85
N PHE A 70 -3.97 2.85 -14.91
CA PHE A 70 -2.94 2.94 -13.87
C PHE A 70 -3.00 4.34 -13.27
N ALA A 71 -3.57 4.45 -12.08
CA ALA A 71 -3.66 5.70 -11.34
C ALA A 71 -2.50 5.83 -10.37
N CYS A 72 -1.81 6.94 -10.45
CA CYS A 72 -0.65 7.26 -9.61
C CYS A 72 -0.52 8.76 -9.41
N CYS A 73 0.27 9.17 -8.42
CA CYS A 73 0.70 10.56 -8.33
C CYS A 73 1.90 10.85 -9.25
N ALA A 74 2.22 12.12 -9.45
CA ALA A 74 3.20 12.60 -10.43
C ALA A 74 4.57 11.91 -10.37
N TRP A 75 5.03 11.51 -9.17
CA TRP A 75 6.33 10.85 -8.99
C TRP A 75 6.43 9.46 -9.60
N LEU A 76 5.31 8.79 -9.90
CA LEU A 76 5.29 7.48 -10.55
C LEU A 76 5.00 7.53 -12.06
N CYS A 77 4.67 8.70 -12.62
CA CYS A 77 4.37 8.84 -14.05
C CYS A 77 5.57 8.38 -14.92
N LYS A 78 6.74 8.97 -14.69
CA LYS A 78 7.96 8.59 -15.44
C LYS A 78 8.36 7.13 -15.20
N PRO A 79 8.41 6.62 -13.97
CA PRO A 79 8.66 5.20 -13.72
C PRO A 79 7.72 4.24 -14.45
N LEU A 80 6.43 4.56 -14.55
CA LEU A 80 5.46 3.74 -15.30
C LEU A 80 5.77 3.74 -16.81
N VAL A 81 6.08 4.89 -17.38
CA VAL A 81 6.48 4.99 -18.79
C VAL A 81 7.77 4.22 -19.04
N ASP A 82 8.77 4.37 -18.18
CA ASP A 82 10.05 3.65 -18.26
C ASP A 82 9.86 2.12 -18.12
N ALA A 83 8.86 1.69 -17.33
CA ALA A 83 8.47 0.28 -17.22
C ALA A 83 7.79 -0.27 -18.49
N GLY A 84 7.36 0.59 -19.42
CA GLY A 84 6.70 0.21 -20.67
C GLY A 84 5.17 0.28 -20.60
N VAL A 85 4.58 0.94 -19.61
CA VAL A 85 3.13 1.21 -19.57
C VAL A 85 2.82 2.36 -20.53
N PRO A 86 1.88 2.20 -21.48
CA PRO A 86 1.50 3.27 -22.40
C PRO A 86 0.95 4.50 -21.67
N VAL A 87 1.36 5.70 -22.07
CA VAL A 87 0.90 6.97 -21.49
C VAL A 87 -0.63 7.08 -21.51
N SER A 88 -1.28 6.53 -22.54
CA SER A 88 -2.75 6.52 -22.67
C SER A 88 -3.46 5.71 -21.59
N GLN A 89 -2.77 4.82 -20.86
CA GLN A 89 -3.30 4.04 -19.76
C GLN A 89 -2.99 4.65 -18.37
N ILE A 90 -2.17 5.71 -18.30
CA ILE A 90 -1.72 6.32 -17.04
C ILE A 90 -2.61 7.52 -16.70
N ASP A 91 -3.11 7.55 -15.48
CA ASP A 91 -3.81 8.68 -14.88
C ASP A 91 -2.94 9.28 -13.78
N VAL A 92 -2.49 10.51 -13.99
CA VAL A 92 -1.71 11.26 -12.99
C VAL A 92 -2.66 12.07 -12.12
N LEU A 93 -2.70 11.73 -10.83
CA LEU A 93 -3.62 12.31 -9.87
C LEU A 93 -2.90 13.24 -8.91
N GLU A 94 -3.56 14.33 -8.54
CA GLU A 94 -3.07 15.25 -7.51
C GLU A 94 -3.54 14.80 -6.13
N PRO A 95 -2.65 14.74 -5.12
CA PRO A 95 -3.02 14.45 -3.75
C PRO A 95 -4.10 15.41 -3.22
N GLY A 96 -5.03 14.87 -2.42
CA GLY A 96 -6.13 15.65 -1.86
C GLY A 96 -7.34 15.83 -2.76
N HIS A 97 -7.27 15.49 -4.06
CA HIS A 97 -8.37 15.60 -5.00
C HIS A 97 -9.05 14.25 -5.26
N MET A 98 -10.36 14.29 -5.49
CA MET A 98 -11.17 13.08 -5.74
C MET A 98 -11.35 12.85 -7.24
N TYR A 99 -11.23 11.59 -7.66
CA TYR A 99 -11.35 11.15 -9.05
C TYR A 99 -12.29 9.96 -9.17
N GLY A 100 -13.17 9.99 -10.19
CA GLY A 100 -14.16 8.96 -10.45
C GLY A 100 -13.77 8.00 -11.57
N TYR A 101 -13.88 6.69 -11.32
CA TYR A 101 -13.57 5.61 -12.28
C TYR A 101 -14.80 4.80 -12.70
N GLY A 102 -16.01 5.25 -12.38
CA GLY A 102 -17.25 4.51 -12.67
C GLY A 102 -17.48 3.27 -11.79
N ILE A 103 -16.42 2.58 -11.38
CA ILE A 103 -16.47 1.46 -10.43
C ILE A 103 -16.19 1.90 -8.99
N CYS A 104 -15.53 3.03 -8.80
CA CYS A 104 -15.21 3.63 -7.51
C CYS A 104 -14.84 5.10 -7.69
N ASN A 105 -14.79 5.83 -6.57
CA ASN A 105 -14.07 7.09 -6.48
C ASN A 105 -12.79 6.86 -5.65
N VAL A 106 -11.71 7.57 -5.98
CA VAL A 106 -10.43 7.47 -5.29
C VAL A 106 -9.88 8.85 -4.96
N ARG A 107 -9.11 8.94 -3.88
CA ARG A 107 -8.36 10.13 -3.51
C ARG A 107 -7.01 9.68 -2.94
N PRO A 108 -5.88 10.10 -3.54
CA PRO A 108 -4.58 9.96 -2.91
C PRO A 108 -4.38 11.06 -1.87
N ASP A 109 -3.87 10.71 -0.70
CA ASP A 109 -3.42 11.66 0.33
C ASP A 109 -1.92 11.46 0.59
N MET A 110 -1.12 12.53 0.56
CA MET A 110 0.32 12.46 0.81
C MET A 110 0.62 11.91 2.20
N VAL A 111 1.55 10.94 2.28
CA VAL A 111 2.09 10.44 3.53
C VAL A 111 3.61 10.56 3.55
N LYS A 112 4.19 10.58 4.75
CA LYS A 112 5.63 10.74 4.93
C LYS A 112 6.34 9.39 4.90
N HIS A 113 7.25 9.25 3.96
CA HIS A 113 8.16 8.11 3.81
C HIS A 113 9.53 8.60 3.33
N ASN A 114 10.52 7.71 3.13
CA ASN A 114 11.84 8.05 2.57
C ASN A 114 11.80 8.39 1.06
N VAL A 115 10.74 8.02 0.37
CA VAL A 115 10.40 8.42 -1.01
C VAL A 115 8.99 9.02 -1.03
N PRO A 116 8.61 9.80 -2.08
CA PRO A 116 7.23 10.27 -2.22
C PRO A 116 6.24 9.12 -2.23
N ASN A 117 5.22 9.19 -1.34
CA ASN A 117 4.25 8.13 -1.10
C ASN A 117 2.86 8.72 -0.85
N CYS A 118 1.80 7.93 -1.09
CA CYS A 118 0.42 8.31 -0.78
C CYS A 118 -0.36 7.16 -0.14
N ALA A 119 -1.29 7.53 0.73
CA ALA A 119 -2.41 6.69 1.12
C ALA A 119 -3.52 6.76 0.07
N TRP A 120 -4.31 5.71 -0.05
CA TRP A 120 -5.50 5.69 -0.88
C TRP A 120 -6.77 5.70 -0.03
N LYS A 121 -7.64 6.67 -0.31
CA LYS A 121 -9.04 6.65 0.11
C LYS A 121 -9.88 6.19 -1.07
N VAL A 122 -10.64 5.12 -0.89
CA VAL A 122 -11.43 4.49 -1.98
C VAL A 122 -12.88 4.38 -1.54
N TRP A 123 -13.79 4.94 -2.33
CA TRP A 123 -15.22 4.82 -2.13
C TRP A 123 -15.79 3.86 -3.17
N LEU A 124 -16.19 2.69 -2.70
CA LEU A 124 -16.73 1.59 -3.48
C LEU A 124 -18.26 1.51 -3.31
N PRO A 125 -19.01 0.89 -4.22
CA PRO A 125 -20.39 0.51 -3.94
C PRO A 125 -20.54 -0.39 -2.72
N SER A 126 -19.51 -1.19 -2.39
CA SER A 126 -19.46 -2.12 -1.26
C SER A 126 -19.07 -1.47 0.07
N GLY A 127 -18.58 -0.21 0.07
CA GLY A 127 -18.14 0.51 1.28
C GLY A 127 -16.93 1.42 1.02
N LYS A 128 -16.38 2.00 2.10
CA LYS A 128 -15.21 2.90 2.07
C LYS A 128 -13.97 2.16 2.57
N LEU A 129 -12.90 2.19 1.79
CA LEU A 129 -11.59 1.63 2.14
C LEU A 129 -10.57 2.76 2.35
N PHE A 130 -9.80 2.65 3.44
CA PHE A 130 -8.56 3.39 3.63
C PHE A 130 -7.39 2.41 3.55
N TYR A 131 -6.46 2.64 2.62
CA TYR A 131 -5.23 1.85 2.43
C TYR A 131 -4.02 2.73 2.62
N CYS A 132 -3.10 2.34 3.50
CA CYS A 132 -1.87 3.07 3.73
C CYS A 132 -0.77 2.14 4.26
N THR A 133 0.33 2.04 3.53
CA THR A 133 1.55 1.32 3.91
C THR A 133 2.75 2.22 3.74
N ASP A 134 3.85 1.87 4.38
CA ASP A 134 5.13 2.58 4.26
C ASP A 134 5.01 4.06 4.62
N MET A 135 4.64 4.32 5.86
CA MET A 135 4.56 5.67 6.37
C MET A 135 5.16 5.81 7.76
N ASN A 136 5.77 6.96 8.00
CA ASN A 136 6.31 7.32 9.32
C ASN A 136 5.23 7.78 10.30
N ASN A 137 4.19 8.47 9.80
CA ASN A 137 3.07 8.96 10.58
C ASN A 137 1.86 9.30 9.69
N LEU A 138 0.70 9.46 10.32
CA LEU A 138 -0.56 9.88 9.70
C LEU A 138 -1.00 11.27 10.17
N ASN A 139 -0.06 12.15 10.51
CA ASN A 139 -0.37 13.52 10.96
C ASN A 139 -1.13 14.29 9.87
N GLY A 140 -2.29 14.83 10.23
CA GLY A 140 -3.17 15.55 9.29
C GLY A 140 -4.02 14.65 8.37
N ILE A 141 -3.84 13.33 8.42
CA ILE A 141 -4.67 12.37 7.69
C ILE A 141 -5.77 11.87 8.60
N THR A 142 -7.02 12.05 8.18
CA THR A 142 -8.20 11.52 8.86
C THR A 142 -9.02 10.69 7.88
N ALA A 143 -9.56 9.59 8.34
CA ALA A 143 -10.45 8.72 7.57
C ALA A 143 -11.59 8.21 8.49
N PRO A 144 -12.50 9.09 8.95
CA PRO A 144 -13.51 8.73 9.93
C PRO A 144 -14.57 7.80 9.34
N ASN A 145 -14.92 6.75 10.09
CA ASN A 145 -15.99 5.82 9.77
C ASN A 145 -15.84 5.17 8.36
N TYR A 146 -14.62 4.70 8.03
CA TYR A 146 -14.43 3.82 6.90
C TYR A 146 -14.82 2.39 7.27
N ASP A 147 -15.31 1.63 6.29
CA ASP A 147 -15.74 0.25 6.50
C ASP A 147 -14.56 -0.71 6.68
N LEU A 148 -13.47 -0.44 5.96
CA LEU A 148 -12.24 -1.22 6.03
C LEU A 148 -11.01 -0.32 6.07
N TYR A 149 -10.10 -0.63 7.00
CA TYR A 149 -8.77 -0.02 7.08
C TYR A 149 -7.72 -1.10 6.79
N MET A 150 -6.90 -0.90 5.78
CA MET A 150 -5.70 -1.68 5.51
C MET A 150 -4.50 -0.78 5.75
N VAL A 151 -3.86 -0.93 6.90
CA VAL A 151 -2.86 0.02 7.38
C VAL A 151 -1.62 -0.70 7.91
N GLU A 152 -0.47 -0.08 7.70
CA GLU A 152 0.79 -0.60 8.21
C GLU A 152 0.79 -0.69 9.74
N ALA A 153 1.32 -1.82 10.25
CA ALA A 153 1.73 -2.00 11.64
C ALA A 153 3.06 -2.75 11.64
N ASN A 154 4.15 -2.02 11.39
CA ASN A 154 5.42 -2.64 11.01
C ASN A 154 6.16 -3.29 12.18
N TYR A 155 6.15 -2.66 13.36
CA TYR A 155 6.91 -3.13 14.52
C TYR A 155 6.20 -2.86 15.85
N ASP A 156 6.55 -3.67 16.87
CA ASP A 156 6.26 -3.39 18.27
C ASP A 156 7.35 -2.51 18.88
N ASP A 157 6.97 -1.48 19.64
CA ASP A 157 7.91 -0.50 20.20
C ASP A 157 8.89 -1.14 21.21
N ALA A 158 8.46 -2.10 22.03
CA ALA A 158 9.32 -2.75 23.01
C ALA A 158 10.30 -3.72 22.35
N GLU A 159 9.80 -4.52 21.37
CA GLU A 159 10.62 -5.49 20.64
C GLU A 159 11.72 -4.80 19.82
N ILE A 160 11.39 -3.73 19.10
CA ILE A 160 12.38 -3.03 18.27
C ILE A 160 13.46 -2.36 19.13
N GLN A 161 13.11 -1.81 20.32
CA GLN A 161 14.06 -1.23 21.24
C GLN A 161 14.99 -2.30 21.83
N ALA A 162 14.48 -3.48 22.16
CA ALA A 162 15.29 -4.61 22.63
C ALA A 162 16.30 -5.04 21.58
N LYS A 163 15.89 -5.21 20.31
CA LYS A 163 16.77 -5.53 19.19
C LYS A 163 17.86 -4.47 18.96
N ILE A 164 17.51 -3.19 19.02
CA ILE A 164 18.46 -2.09 18.91
C ILE A 164 19.51 -2.16 20.03
N ALA A 165 19.08 -2.38 21.28
CA ALA A 165 19.99 -2.48 22.42
C ALA A 165 20.94 -3.67 22.31
N GLU A 166 20.44 -4.83 21.93
CA GLU A 166 21.25 -6.05 21.70
C GLU A 166 22.31 -5.83 20.61
N LYS A 167 21.91 -5.35 19.44
CA LYS A 167 22.83 -5.08 18.32
C LYS A 167 23.88 -4.04 18.67
N LYS A 168 23.50 -3.02 19.45
CA LYS A 168 24.43 -2.00 19.93
C LYS A 168 25.50 -2.61 20.84
N LEU A 169 25.12 -3.53 21.73
CA LEU A 169 26.07 -4.23 22.61
C LEU A 169 27.04 -5.13 21.80
N ASN A 170 26.55 -5.77 20.75
CA ASN A 170 27.32 -6.67 19.90
C ASN A 170 28.17 -5.94 18.83
N GLY A 171 28.02 -4.61 18.67
CA GLY A 171 28.68 -3.85 17.60
C GLY A 171 28.17 -4.18 16.20
N GLU A 172 26.93 -4.65 16.09
CA GLU A 172 26.29 -5.02 14.83
C GLU A 172 25.65 -3.80 14.13
N TYR A 173 25.40 -3.94 12.81
CA TYR A 173 24.67 -2.92 12.06
C TYR A 173 23.20 -2.89 12.49
N ILE A 174 22.71 -1.69 12.86
CA ILE A 174 21.37 -1.48 13.42
C ILE A 174 20.44 -0.92 12.34
N TYR A 175 19.89 -1.79 11.49
CA TYR A 175 18.94 -1.37 10.46
C TYR A 175 17.58 -0.90 11.05
N GLU A 176 17.25 -1.30 12.28
CA GLU A 176 16.03 -0.95 13.01
C GLU A 176 15.89 0.57 13.19
N LEU A 177 16.99 1.32 13.22
CA LEU A 177 16.94 2.79 13.23
C LEU A 177 16.28 3.34 11.96
N GLY A 178 16.52 2.71 10.81
CA GLY A 178 15.83 3.02 9.56
C GLY A 178 14.35 2.68 9.61
N VAL A 179 14.00 1.54 10.23
CA VAL A 179 12.61 1.14 10.44
C VAL A 179 11.86 2.18 11.28
N LEU A 180 12.41 2.58 12.43
CA LEU A 180 11.83 3.63 13.30
C LEU A 180 11.59 4.95 12.56
N HIS A 181 12.44 5.27 11.58
CA HIS A 181 12.34 6.52 10.83
C HIS A 181 11.32 6.49 9.70
N ASN A 182 11.06 5.31 9.12
CA ASN A 182 10.30 5.17 7.87
C ASN A 182 8.95 4.48 8.03
N HIS A 183 8.70 3.79 9.14
CA HIS A 183 7.52 2.96 9.36
C HIS A 183 6.78 3.29 10.66
N MET A 184 5.54 2.84 10.77
CA MET A 184 4.71 3.05 11.97
C MET A 184 4.73 1.84 12.90
N SER A 185 4.75 2.12 14.23
CA SER A 185 4.57 1.08 15.24
C SER A 185 3.12 0.68 15.40
N LEU A 186 2.92 -0.54 15.91
CA LEU A 186 1.62 -1.09 16.27
C LEU A 186 0.84 -0.16 17.23
N ALA A 187 1.51 0.41 18.25
CA ALA A 187 0.86 1.30 19.21
C ALA A 187 0.32 2.57 18.55
N LYS A 188 1.15 3.25 17.72
CA LYS A 188 0.74 4.49 17.04
C LYS A 188 -0.40 4.27 16.05
N ILE A 189 -0.39 3.16 15.31
CA ILE A 189 -1.49 2.88 14.38
C ILE A 189 -2.77 2.52 15.11
N ASN A 190 -2.70 1.85 16.28
CA ASN A 190 -3.87 1.58 17.11
C ASN A 190 -4.51 2.85 17.62
N ASP A 191 -3.72 3.83 18.09
CA ASP A 191 -4.24 5.14 18.52
C ASP A 191 -4.94 5.86 17.36
N TRP A 192 -4.35 5.81 16.16
CA TRP A 192 -4.95 6.41 14.97
C TRP A 192 -6.24 5.69 14.55
N LEU A 193 -6.26 4.36 14.57
CA LEU A 193 -7.45 3.55 14.27
C LEU A 193 -8.56 3.86 15.28
N TYR A 194 -8.24 3.90 16.57
CA TYR A 194 -9.21 4.22 17.62
C TYR A 194 -9.89 5.59 17.39
N ALA A 195 -9.14 6.57 16.92
CA ALA A 195 -9.65 7.91 16.61
C ALA A 195 -10.50 7.98 15.34
N ASN A 196 -10.36 7.01 14.40
CA ASN A 196 -10.98 7.07 13.08
C ASN A 196 -12.07 6.01 12.86
N MET A 197 -11.97 4.84 13.49
CA MET A 197 -12.92 3.74 13.30
C MET A 197 -14.30 4.06 13.85
N GLY A 198 -15.33 3.65 13.11
CA GLY A 198 -16.71 3.61 13.57
C GLY A 198 -17.09 2.24 14.12
N GLN A 199 -18.31 2.11 14.64
CA GLN A 199 -18.80 0.90 15.28
C GLN A 199 -18.74 -0.37 14.41
N ASN A 200 -18.88 -0.22 13.09
CA ASN A 200 -18.91 -1.34 12.14
C ASN A 200 -17.63 -1.42 11.28
N SER A 201 -16.60 -0.66 11.63
CA SER A 201 -15.34 -0.68 10.92
C SER A 201 -14.55 -1.95 11.20
N ALA A 202 -13.89 -2.48 10.18
CA ALA A 202 -12.88 -3.53 10.29
C ALA A 202 -11.50 -2.98 9.94
N TYR A 203 -10.44 -3.63 10.43
CA TYR A 203 -9.07 -3.29 10.05
C TYR A 203 -8.22 -4.53 9.79
N ILE A 204 -7.17 -4.35 9.00
CA ILE A 204 -6.15 -5.35 8.71
C ILE A 204 -4.80 -4.67 8.82
N TYR A 205 -3.91 -5.23 9.63
CA TYR A 205 -2.53 -4.80 9.67
C TYR A 205 -1.80 -5.30 8.42
N MET A 206 -1.16 -4.36 7.74
CA MET A 206 -0.38 -4.58 6.54
C MET A 206 1.09 -4.34 6.84
N HIS A 207 1.96 -4.81 5.97
CA HIS A 207 3.41 -4.55 6.01
C HIS A 207 4.04 -4.82 7.39
N CYS A 208 3.56 -5.86 8.09
CA CYS A 208 4.11 -6.29 9.36
C CYS A 208 5.52 -6.87 9.13
N HIS A 209 6.47 -6.50 9.99
CA HIS A 209 7.79 -7.11 9.98
C HIS A 209 7.67 -8.54 10.52
N GLN A 210 7.78 -9.53 9.63
CA GLN A 210 7.88 -10.94 10.03
C GLN A 210 9.36 -11.28 10.15
N ASP A 211 9.81 -11.61 11.35
CA ASP A 211 11.11 -12.21 11.56
C ASP A 211 11.19 -13.54 10.78
N LYS A 212 12.38 -13.90 10.31
CA LYS A 212 12.64 -15.07 9.45
C LYS A 212 12.41 -16.43 10.13
N GLU A 213 11.80 -16.48 11.32
CA GLU A 213 11.71 -17.69 12.14
C GLU A 213 10.52 -18.60 11.84
N ASP A 214 9.54 -18.19 11.05
CA ASP A 214 8.36 -19.03 10.74
C ASP A 214 8.44 -19.77 9.39
N ALA A 215 9.63 -20.09 8.90
CA ALA A 215 9.85 -20.89 7.70
C ALA A 215 10.57 -22.21 8.03
N THR A 216 9.94 -23.05 8.87
CA THR A 216 10.32 -24.48 8.99
C THR A 216 9.11 -25.36 8.69
#